data_9e8398c7b10b7b8bb0e60560fc6c5bf6
#
_entry.id   9e8398c7b10b7b8bb0e60560fc6c5bf6
#
_cell.length_a   1.000
_cell.length_b   1.000
_cell.length_c   1.000
_cell.angle_alpha   90.00
_cell.angle_beta   90.00
_cell.angle_gamma   90.00
#
_symmetry.space_group_name_H-M   'P 1'
#
loop_
_entity.id
_entity.type
_entity.pdbx_description
1 polymer ?
#
loop_
_entity_poly.entity_id
_entity_poly.type
_entity_poly.pdbx_seq_one_letter_code
_entity_poly.pdbx_strand_id
1 'polypeptide(L)'
;MNKKLTTTGIIYFLFVFINYSIAQIKENDNTFYVASWNIENLFDTFDNPETNDEDFLPEGDNQWTEDRFQHKLGNLAKVINYMNDGCGPDVIGLLEVENINVIKWLIYKFKDRDYIIAHRDSPDQRGIDAALIFDRNVFGIVDIDTIRVNIPTGIPTRYILHVTLKFLRDNSIIHFFVNHWPSRRGGEAKSEPNRIAAAKTLMEYLEKLFDEDKKSRIILLGDFNDEPDNRSIIQILGAKDFDCDSTKNEIGLLNLSYKSKTKGEGSYLFGSAWNMIDQIIISSSLKDGKDIEYICNSFSVIKPEFMVSKEGSRKDGPLPTYSGNRYIGGYSDHFPVGAKFILLKEK
;
A
#
# COMPACT_ATOMS: atom_id res chain seq x y z
N MET A 1 16.92 -9.81 -65.94
CA MET A 1 17.50 -10.49 -64.75
C MET A 1 16.76 -9.99 -63.51
N ASN A 2 15.76 -10.73 -63.06
CA ASN A 2 14.89 -10.39 -61.94
C ASN A 2 15.51 -10.89 -60.65
N LYS A 3 15.87 -9.98 -59.74
CA LYS A 3 16.24 -10.32 -58.38
C LYS A 3 14.96 -10.46 -57.55
N LYS A 4 14.59 -11.68 -57.19
CA LYS A 4 13.65 -11.97 -56.09
C LYS A 4 14.35 -11.65 -54.78
N LEU A 5 13.93 -10.62 -54.06
CA LEU A 5 14.30 -10.38 -52.67
C LEU A 5 13.41 -11.24 -51.76
N THR A 6 14.05 -12.00 -50.93
CA THR A 6 13.47 -13.02 -50.08
C THR A 6 12.71 -12.42 -48.90
N THR A 7 11.42 -12.68 -48.86
CA THR A 7 10.46 -12.33 -47.77
C THR A 7 10.65 -13.17 -46.50
N THR A 8 11.67 -14.02 -46.43
CA THR A 8 11.89 -14.99 -45.36
C THR A 8 12.59 -14.41 -44.13
N GLY A 9 13.25 -13.25 -44.25
CA GLY A 9 13.99 -12.65 -43.10
C GLY A 9 13.13 -11.89 -42.08
N ILE A 10 12.00 -11.35 -42.52
CA ILE A 10 11.14 -10.52 -41.67
C ILE A 10 10.28 -11.40 -40.72
N ILE A 11 9.89 -12.58 -41.17
CA ILE A 11 9.08 -13.52 -40.35
C ILE A 11 9.89 -14.12 -39.20
N TYR A 12 11.20 -14.36 -39.38
CA TYR A 12 12.07 -14.88 -38.33
C TYR A 12 12.31 -13.89 -37.18
N PHE A 13 12.38 -12.57 -37.49
CA PHE A 13 12.55 -11.55 -36.47
C PHE A 13 11.28 -11.32 -35.62
N LEU A 14 10.10 -11.40 -36.22
CA LEU A 14 8.83 -11.33 -35.48
C LEU A 14 8.59 -12.52 -34.55
N PHE A 15 9.00 -13.73 -34.96
CA PHE A 15 8.89 -14.93 -34.12
C PHE A 15 9.84 -14.92 -32.91
N VAL A 16 11.03 -14.33 -33.05
CA VAL A 16 11.97 -14.22 -31.93
C VAL A 16 11.46 -13.21 -30.89
N PHE A 17 10.86 -12.08 -31.30
CA PHE A 17 10.28 -11.11 -30.35
C PHE A 17 9.04 -11.64 -29.62
N ILE A 18 8.18 -12.40 -30.29
CA ILE A 18 6.99 -13.02 -29.67
C ILE A 18 7.42 -14.09 -28.65
N ASN A 19 8.43 -14.87 -28.95
CA ASN A 19 8.94 -15.87 -28.00
C ASN A 19 9.67 -15.23 -26.82
N TYR A 20 10.31 -14.08 -26.95
CA TYR A 20 10.95 -13.36 -25.84
C TYR A 20 9.89 -12.78 -24.88
N SER A 21 8.80 -12.23 -25.39
CA SER A 21 7.69 -11.73 -24.56
C SER A 21 6.95 -12.86 -23.81
N ILE A 22 6.76 -14.02 -24.44
CA ILE A 22 6.13 -15.20 -23.82
C ILE A 22 7.06 -15.85 -22.79
N ALA A 23 8.37 -15.81 -23.00
CA ALA A 23 9.34 -16.33 -22.02
C ALA A 23 9.44 -15.45 -20.77
N GLN A 24 9.36 -14.10 -20.90
CA GLN A 24 9.35 -13.20 -19.75
C GLN A 24 8.09 -13.35 -18.89
N ILE A 25 6.93 -13.64 -19.49
CA ILE A 25 5.69 -13.89 -18.75
C ILE A 25 5.77 -15.18 -17.94
N LYS A 26 6.54 -16.19 -18.37
CA LYS A 26 6.68 -17.47 -17.66
C LYS A 26 7.67 -17.46 -16.49
N GLU A 27 8.61 -16.52 -16.43
CA GLU A 27 9.62 -16.47 -15.36
C GLU A 27 9.12 -15.79 -14.07
N ASN A 28 7.99 -15.07 -14.13
CA ASN A 28 7.42 -14.29 -13.01
C ASN A 28 6.28 -14.98 -12.26
N ASP A 29 5.96 -16.23 -12.55
CA ASP A 29 4.81 -16.93 -11.94
C ASP A 29 4.95 -17.16 -10.42
N ASN A 30 6.15 -17.07 -9.86
CA ASN A 30 6.43 -17.29 -8.44
C ASN A 30 6.61 -16.01 -7.63
N THR A 31 6.49 -14.84 -8.23
CA THR A 31 6.64 -13.56 -7.53
C THR A 31 5.30 -12.85 -7.39
N PHE A 32 5.16 -12.05 -6.32
CA PHE A 32 4.07 -11.12 -6.18
C PHE A 32 4.56 -9.78 -5.60
N TYR A 33 3.84 -8.72 -5.92
CA TYR A 33 4.15 -7.36 -5.50
C TYR A 33 3.09 -6.83 -4.56
N VAL A 34 3.52 -6.37 -3.38
CA VAL A 34 2.67 -5.76 -2.36
C VAL A 34 2.95 -4.27 -2.31
N ALA A 35 1.90 -3.46 -2.30
CA ALA A 35 1.99 -2.01 -2.17
C ALA A 35 1.10 -1.47 -1.05
N SER A 36 1.36 -0.24 -0.64
CA SER A 36 0.52 0.54 0.25
C SER A 36 0.50 1.99 -0.20
N TRP A 37 -0.67 2.63 -0.13
CA TRP A 37 -0.80 4.02 -0.51
C TRP A 37 -1.93 4.73 0.25
N ASN A 38 -1.59 5.80 0.95
CA ASN A 38 -2.56 6.80 1.38
C ASN A 38 -2.92 7.63 0.15
N ILE A 39 -4.17 7.53 -0.30
CA ILE A 39 -4.64 8.12 -1.56
C ILE A 39 -5.24 9.52 -1.40
N GLU A 40 -5.11 10.10 -0.21
CA GLU A 40 -5.59 11.46 0.12
C GLU A 40 -7.08 11.65 -0.18
N ASN A 41 -7.94 11.24 0.76
CA ASN A 41 -9.38 11.52 0.79
C ASN A 41 -10.12 11.18 -0.52
N LEU A 42 -10.27 9.91 -0.83
CA LEU A 42 -11.12 9.47 -1.94
C LEU A 42 -12.57 9.40 -1.49
N PHE A 43 -13.32 10.50 -1.65
CA PHE A 43 -14.75 10.61 -1.43
C PHE A 43 -15.51 10.52 -2.75
N ASP A 44 -16.78 10.09 -2.69
CA ASP A 44 -17.72 10.33 -3.77
C ASP A 44 -18.35 11.74 -3.66
N THR A 45 -19.42 12.00 -4.38
CA THR A 45 -20.06 13.32 -4.41
C THR A 45 -21.42 13.32 -3.72
N PHE A 46 -21.71 12.27 -2.93
CA PHE A 46 -23.00 12.09 -2.25
C PHE A 46 -22.80 12.25 -0.75
N ASP A 47 -23.69 13.01 -0.13
CA ASP A 47 -23.71 13.24 1.31
C ASP A 47 -24.00 11.94 2.08
N ASN A 48 -23.14 11.61 3.05
CA ASN A 48 -23.40 10.58 4.03
C ASN A 48 -23.76 11.22 5.39
N PRO A 49 -25.04 11.25 5.78
CA PRO A 49 -25.48 11.95 6.98
C PRO A 49 -24.95 11.35 8.29
N GLU A 50 -24.21 10.24 8.24
CA GLU A 50 -23.60 9.59 9.42
C GLU A 50 -22.12 9.99 9.62
N THR A 51 -21.54 10.76 8.68
CA THR A 51 -20.12 11.16 8.69
C THR A 51 -19.99 12.68 8.45
N ASN A 52 -18.82 13.24 8.73
CA ASN A 52 -18.52 14.65 8.48
C ASN A 52 -17.76 14.76 7.15
N ASP A 53 -18.46 14.59 6.04
CA ASP A 53 -17.92 14.59 4.68
C ASP A 53 -18.36 15.82 3.85
N GLU A 54 -19.07 16.78 4.46
CA GLU A 54 -19.64 17.95 3.80
C GLU A 54 -18.61 18.77 3.02
N ASP A 55 -17.35 18.79 3.46
CA ASP A 55 -16.27 19.45 2.74
C ASP A 55 -16.02 18.84 1.35
N PHE A 56 -16.38 17.57 1.16
CA PHE A 56 -16.20 16.79 -0.09
C PHE A 56 -17.49 16.67 -0.91
N LEU A 57 -18.43 17.59 -0.74
CA LEU A 57 -19.60 17.71 -1.60
C LEU A 57 -19.37 18.76 -2.70
N PRO A 58 -20.18 18.75 -3.80
CA PRO A 58 -20.07 19.77 -4.84
C PRO A 58 -20.24 21.20 -4.35
N GLU A 59 -21.08 21.42 -3.33
CA GLU A 59 -21.34 22.69 -2.67
C GLU A 59 -20.47 22.93 -1.44
N GLY A 60 -19.67 21.94 -1.03
CA GLY A 60 -18.76 22.02 0.13
C GLY A 60 -17.54 22.89 -0.11
N ASP A 61 -16.73 23.07 0.92
CA ASP A 61 -15.55 23.94 0.88
C ASP A 61 -14.54 23.52 -0.19
N ASN A 62 -14.40 22.23 -0.43
CA ASN A 62 -13.53 21.68 -1.48
C ASN A 62 -14.17 21.72 -2.88
N GLN A 63 -15.47 22.03 -3.00
CA GLN A 63 -16.20 21.99 -4.27
C GLN A 63 -15.92 20.69 -5.04
N TRP A 64 -16.13 19.54 -4.36
CA TRP A 64 -15.81 18.21 -4.86
C TRP A 64 -16.84 17.73 -5.87
N THR A 65 -16.67 18.18 -7.13
CA THR A 65 -17.58 17.84 -8.24
C THR A 65 -17.29 16.46 -8.83
N GLU A 66 -18.25 15.91 -9.57
CA GLU A 66 -18.07 14.65 -10.32
C GLU A 66 -16.86 14.70 -11.25
N ASP A 67 -16.59 15.81 -11.93
CA ASP A 67 -15.41 15.96 -12.78
C ASP A 67 -14.10 15.83 -12.00
N ARG A 68 -14.03 16.40 -10.79
CA ARG A 68 -12.86 16.29 -9.91
C ARG A 68 -12.70 14.87 -9.39
N PHE A 69 -13.81 14.23 -9.03
CA PHE A 69 -13.80 12.83 -8.61
C PHE A 69 -13.32 11.91 -9.73
N GLN A 70 -13.85 12.03 -10.96
CA GLN A 70 -13.40 11.22 -12.10
C GLN A 70 -11.94 11.50 -12.47
N HIS A 71 -11.48 12.74 -12.34
CA HIS A 71 -10.07 13.10 -12.53
C HIS A 71 -9.18 12.43 -11.48
N LYS A 72 -9.59 12.46 -10.20
CA LYS A 72 -8.89 11.77 -9.11
C LYS A 72 -8.78 10.27 -9.36
N LEU A 73 -9.88 9.61 -9.71
CA LEU A 73 -9.88 8.18 -10.07
C LEU A 73 -8.90 7.87 -11.20
N GLY A 74 -8.86 8.71 -12.24
CA GLY A 74 -7.92 8.57 -13.36
C GLY A 74 -6.46 8.71 -12.92
N ASN A 75 -6.18 9.68 -12.04
CA ASN A 75 -4.86 9.91 -11.47
C ASN A 75 -4.41 8.74 -10.59
N LEU A 76 -5.29 8.25 -9.70
CA LEU A 76 -4.98 7.10 -8.85
C LEU A 76 -4.69 5.84 -9.69
N ALA A 77 -5.53 5.57 -10.69
CA ALA A 77 -5.33 4.45 -11.59
C ALA A 77 -4.00 4.55 -12.36
N LYS A 78 -3.61 5.75 -12.79
CA LYS A 78 -2.33 5.98 -13.46
C LYS A 78 -1.13 5.61 -12.58
N VAL A 79 -1.17 5.98 -11.29
CA VAL A 79 -0.09 5.65 -10.34
C VAL A 79 -0.06 4.16 -10.04
N ILE A 80 -1.22 3.54 -9.79
CA ILE A 80 -1.32 2.11 -9.50
C ILE A 80 -0.82 1.28 -10.69
N ASN A 81 -1.20 1.64 -11.92
CA ASN A 81 -0.71 0.98 -13.13
C ASN A 81 0.79 1.18 -13.37
N TYR A 82 1.39 2.25 -12.84
CA TYR A 82 2.84 2.48 -12.96
C TYR A 82 3.66 1.55 -12.06
N MET A 83 3.08 1.08 -10.95
CA MET A 83 3.77 0.20 -10.00
C MET A 83 4.18 -1.11 -10.65
N ASN A 84 5.17 -1.78 -10.05
CA ASN A 84 5.64 -3.11 -10.49
C ASN A 84 5.97 -3.15 -11.97
N ASP A 85 6.80 -2.21 -12.42
CA ASP A 85 7.29 -2.11 -13.80
C ASP A 85 6.14 -1.99 -14.84
N GLY A 86 5.02 -1.37 -14.44
CA GLY A 86 3.85 -1.16 -15.29
C GLY A 86 2.80 -2.27 -15.24
N CYS A 87 3.04 -3.30 -14.42
CA CYS A 87 2.09 -4.42 -14.25
C CYS A 87 1.02 -4.15 -13.18
N GLY A 88 1.21 -3.13 -12.34
CA GLY A 88 0.39 -2.91 -11.16
C GLY A 88 0.70 -3.90 -10.02
N PRO A 89 0.25 -3.62 -8.79
CA PRO A 89 0.46 -4.50 -7.63
C PRO A 89 -0.46 -5.72 -7.67
N ASP A 90 0.01 -6.84 -7.09
CA ASP A 90 -0.84 -8.02 -6.87
C ASP A 90 -1.73 -7.85 -5.64
N VAL A 91 -1.23 -7.08 -4.66
CA VAL A 91 -1.97 -6.66 -3.46
C VAL A 91 -1.63 -5.20 -3.16
N ILE A 92 -2.62 -4.37 -2.86
CA ILE A 92 -2.40 -3.01 -2.40
C ILE A 92 -3.36 -2.61 -1.28
N GLY A 93 -2.80 -2.09 -0.19
CA GLY A 93 -3.55 -1.37 0.85
C GLY A 93 -3.81 0.06 0.42
N LEU A 94 -5.07 0.48 0.48
CA LEU A 94 -5.53 1.82 0.18
C LEU A 94 -6.04 2.46 1.47
N LEU A 95 -5.65 3.70 1.72
CA LEU A 95 -6.02 4.45 2.92
C LEU A 95 -6.71 5.74 2.52
N GLU A 96 -7.60 6.22 3.39
CA GLU A 96 -8.45 7.37 3.13
C GLU A 96 -9.43 7.13 1.98
N VAL A 97 -10.05 5.96 1.97
CA VAL A 97 -11.19 5.64 1.12
C VAL A 97 -12.49 5.86 1.91
N GLU A 98 -13.47 6.47 1.32
CA GLU A 98 -14.72 6.74 2.00
C GLU A 98 -15.55 5.47 2.19
N ASN A 99 -15.78 4.73 1.11
CA ASN A 99 -16.66 3.57 1.12
C ASN A 99 -16.28 2.57 0.02
N ILE A 100 -16.96 1.42 0.02
CA ILE A 100 -16.70 0.37 -0.98
C ILE A 100 -17.01 0.82 -2.42
N ASN A 101 -17.90 1.80 -2.63
CA ASN A 101 -18.29 2.21 -4.00
C ASN A 101 -17.18 3.02 -4.66
N VAL A 102 -16.50 3.93 -3.94
CA VAL A 102 -15.35 4.66 -4.49
C VAL A 102 -14.24 3.71 -4.93
N ILE A 103 -14.04 2.59 -4.20
CA ILE A 103 -13.08 1.57 -4.57
C ILE A 103 -13.54 0.80 -5.81
N LYS A 104 -14.84 0.47 -5.92
CA LYS A 104 -15.39 -0.15 -7.14
C LYS A 104 -15.16 0.72 -8.37
N TRP A 105 -15.42 2.03 -8.28
CA TRP A 105 -15.17 2.96 -9.40
C TRP A 105 -13.68 3.05 -9.74
N LEU A 106 -12.79 2.98 -8.75
CA LEU A 106 -11.36 2.93 -8.99
C LEU A 106 -10.96 1.64 -9.72
N ILE A 107 -11.41 0.47 -9.26
CA ILE A 107 -11.02 -0.80 -9.90
C ILE A 107 -11.56 -0.95 -11.33
N TYR A 108 -12.67 -0.29 -11.69
CA TYR A 108 -13.16 -0.25 -13.07
C TYR A 108 -12.23 0.49 -14.05
N LYS A 109 -11.24 1.25 -13.54
CA LYS A 109 -10.23 1.89 -14.39
C LYS A 109 -9.13 0.93 -14.83
N PHE A 110 -9.01 -0.24 -14.20
CA PHE A 110 -8.00 -1.25 -14.55
C PHE A 110 -8.54 -2.21 -15.61
N LYS A 111 -7.68 -2.54 -16.60
CA LYS A 111 -8.03 -3.46 -17.69
C LYS A 111 -7.32 -4.79 -17.60
N ASP A 112 -6.13 -4.79 -16.99
CA ASP A 112 -5.20 -5.93 -17.01
C ASP A 112 -5.12 -6.66 -15.66
N ARG A 113 -5.88 -6.19 -14.66
CA ARG A 113 -5.97 -6.78 -13.32
C ARG A 113 -7.43 -7.01 -12.94
N ASP A 114 -7.70 -8.14 -12.32
CA ASP A 114 -9.03 -8.51 -11.80
C ASP A 114 -9.04 -8.41 -10.27
N TYR A 115 -9.19 -7.17 -9.77
CA TYR A 115 -9.12 -6.90 -8.35
C TYR A 115 -10.41 -7.27 -7.61
N ILE A 116 -10.22 -7.94 -6.47
CA ILE A 116 -11.23 -8.13 -5.42
C ILE A 116 -10.99 -7.12 -4.32
N ILE A 117 -12.07 -6.65 -3.70
CA ILE A 117 -12.05 -5.66 -2.62
C ILE A 117 -12.29 -6.34 -1.29
N ALA A 118 -11.41 -6.09 -0.32
CA ALA A 118 -11.64 -6.33 1.09
C ALA A 118 -11.75 -4.96 1.80
N HIS A 119 -12.92 -4.67 2.36
CA HIS A 119 -13.23 -3.40 3.01
C HIS A 119 -14.26 -3.59 4.13
N ARG A 120 -14.20 -2.76 5.15
CA ARG A 120 -15.20 -2.61 6.21
C ARG A 120 -15.25 -1.15 6.63
N ASP A 121 -16.47 -0.62 6.74
CA ASP A 121 -16.69 0.73 7.26
C ASP A 121 -16.22 0.82 8.70
N SER A 122 -15.51 1.89 9.05
CA SER A 122 -14.95 2.15 10.38
C SER A 122 -15.70 3.30 11.06
N PRO A 123 -15.56 3.45 12.39
CA PRO A 123 -16.25 4.51 13.11
C PRO A 123 -15.53 5.87 13.05
N ASP A 124 -14.62 6.09 12.12
CA ASP A 124 -13.98 7.42 11.93
C ASP A 124 -15.03 8.45 11.54
N GLN A 125 -15.07 9.57 12.26
CA GLN A 125 -16.10 10.59 12.07
C GLN A 125 -16.06 11.27 10.69
N ARG A 126 -14.91 11.23 9.99
CA ARG A 126 -14.79 11.78 8.63
C ARG A 126 -15.29 10.82 7.56
N GLY A 127 -15.61 9.58 7.95
CA GLY A 127 -16.03 8.55 7.00
C GLY A 127 -14.87 8.03 6.12
N ILE A 128 -13.65 7.99 6.64
CA ILE A 128 -12.52 7.43 5.89
C ILE A 128 -12.07 6.10 6.47
N ASP A 129 -11.73 5.17 5.59
CA ASP A 129 -11.42 3.79 5.91
C ASP A 129 -10.08 3.32 5.35
N ALA A 130 -9.71 2.10 5.74
CA ALA A 130 -8.68 1.31 5.13
C ALA A 130 -9.30 0.19 4.28
N ALA A 131 -8.71 -0.08 3.12
CA ALA A 131 -9.10 -1.17 2.25
C ALA A 131 -7.90 -1.94 1.74
N LEU A 132 -8.12 -3.19 1.32
CA LEU A 132 -7.16 -3.99 0.58
C LEU A 132 -7.81 -4.41 -0.74
N ILE A 133 -7.12 -4.20 -1.86
CA ILE A 133 -7.49 -4.83 -3.13
C ILE A 133 -6.40 -5.80 -3.56
N PHE A 134 -6.80 -6.93 -4.15
CA PHE A 134 -5.87 -7.97 -4.57
C PHE A 134 -6.34 -8.64 -5.87
N ASP A 135 -5.38 -9.07 -6.68
CA ASP A 135 -5.68 -9.79 -7.94
C ASP A 135 -6.16 -11.20 -7.64
N ARG A 136 -7.40 -11.53 -8.08
CA ARG A 136 -7.99 -12.87 -7.87
C ARG A 136 -7.27 -14.00 -8.60
N ASN A 137 -6.45 -13.66 -9.59
CA ASN A 137 -5.64 -14.66 -10.30
C ASN A 137 -4.38 -15.05 -9.52
N VAL A 138 -4.02 -14.26 -8.50
CA VAL A 138 -2.84 -14.48 -7.65
C VAL A 138 -3.23 -14.94 -6.25
N PHE A 139 -4.32 -14.36 -5.70
CA PHE A 139 -4.76 -14.62 -4.34
C PHE A 139 -6.24 -14.99 -4.27
N GLY A 140 -6.56 -15.91 -3.35
CA GLY A 140 -7.93 -16.20 -2.90
C GLY A 140 -8.17 -15.65 -1.51
N ILE A 141 -9.36 -15.11 -1.27
CA ILE A 141 -9.76 -14.63 0.06
C ILE A 141 -10.08 -15.81 0.97
N VAL A 142 -9.62 -15.73 2.22
CA VAL A 142 -9.93 -16.68 3.29
C VAL A 142 -10.81 -16.02 4.33
N ASP A 143 -10.43 -14.82 4.83
CA ASP A 143 -11.16 -14.11 5.85
C ASP A 143 -10.94 -12.59 5.78
N ILE A 144 -11.91 -11.82 6.31
CA ILE A 144 -11.81 -10.36 6.51
C ILE A 144 -12.31 -10.05 7.92
N ASP A 145 -11.42 -9.53 8.75
CA ASP A 145 -11.71 -9.10 10.11
C ASP A 145 -11.28 -7.64 10.35
N THR A 146 -11.75 -7.06 11.44
CA THR A 146 -11.42 -5.69 11.85
C THR A 146 -10.96 -5.65 13.30
N ILE A 147 -9.91 -4.89 13.54
CA ILE A 147 -9.38 -4.70 14.90
C ILE A 147 -9.70 -3.27 15.32
N ARG A 148 -10.55 -3.16 16.34
CA ARG A 148 -10.93 -1.86 16.90
C ARG A 148 -9.79 -1.28 17.73
N VAL A 149 -9.38 -0.08 17.39
CA VAL A 149 -8.37 0.68 18.15
C VAL A 149 -9.06 1.64 19.10
N ASN A 150 -8.83 1.48 20.41
CA ASN A 150 -9.31 2.39 21.43
C ASN A 150 -8.18 3.36 21.81
N ILE A 151 -8.28 4.62 21.38
CA ILE A 151 -7.28 5.64 21.66
C ILE A 151 -7.60 6.42 22.94
N PRO A 152 -6.59 6.93 23.67
CA PRO A 152 -6.77 7.64 24.94
C PRO A 152 -7.68 8.87 24.87
N THR A 153 -7.80 9.49 23.72
CA THR A 153 -8.72 10.63 23.52
C THR A 153 -10.18 10.24 23.51
N GLY A 154 -10.52 8.94 23.37
CA GLY A 154 -11.88 8.44 23.26
C GLY A 154 -12.57 8.74 21.93
N ILE A 155 -11.90 9.44 21.01
CA ILE A 155 -12.44 9.73 19.67
C ILE A 155 -12.41 8.45 18.84
N PRO A 156 -13.52 8.07 18.17
CA PRO A 156 -13.50 6.93 17.25
C PRO A 156 -12.44 7.12 16.14
N THR A 157 -11.79 6.04 15.77
CA THR A 157 -10.77 6.04 14.71
C THR A 157 -10.93 4.82 13.83
N ARG A 158 -10.20 4.79 12.69
CA ARG A 158 -10.22 3.69 11.74
C ARG A 158 -9.91 2.36 12.40
N TYR A 159 -10.51 1.31 11.88
CA TYR A 159 -10.08 -0.05 12.20
C TYR A 159 -8.72 -0.35 11.58
N ILE A 160 -7.95 -1.26 12.18
CA ILE A 160 -6.92 -1.98 11.45
C ILE A 160 -7.65 -3.10 10.71
N LEU A 161 -7.59 -3.09 9.38
CA LEU A 161 -8.23 -4.10 8.55
C LEU A 161 -7.32 -5.32 8.45
N HIS A 162 -7.78 -6.48 8.93
CA HIS A 162 -7.09 -7.75 8.80
C HIS A 162 -7.71 -8.57 7.67
N VAL A 163 -6.90 -8.92 6.67
CA VAL A 163 -7.33 -9.73 5.54
C VAL A 163 -6.42 -10.95 5.43
N THR A 164 -7.01 -12.12 5.53
CA THR A 164 -6.30 -13.39 5.33
C THR A 164 -6.47 -13.83 3.89
N LEU A 165 -5.36 -13.90 3.16
CA LEU A 165 -5.33 -14.36 1.78
C LEU A 165 -4.59 -15.69 1.65
N LYS A 166 -5.00 -16.47 0.66
CA LYS A 166 -4.33 -17.67 0.21
C LYS A 166 -3.59 -17.37 -1.10
N PHE A 167 -2.28 -17.54 -1.13
CA PHE A 167 -1.51 -17.47 -2.36
C PHE A 167 -1.81 -18.72 -3.20
N LEU A 168 -2.31 -18.52 -4.44
CA LEU A 168 -2.88 -19.61 -5.23
C LEU A 168 -1.85 -20.56 -5.82
N ARG A 169 -0.55 -20.24 -5.77
CA ARG A 169 0.52 -21.07 -6.34
C ARG A 169 0.86 -22.27 -5.47
N ASP A 170 0.84 -22.09 -4.14
CA ASP A 170 1.23 -23.12 -3.18
C ASP A 170 0.22 -23.31 -2.04
N ASN A 171 -0.88 -22.55 -2.05
CA ASN A 171 -1.88 -22.47 -1.01
C ASN A 171 -1.37 -21.89 0.34
N SER A 172 -0.23 -21.25 0.37
CA SER A 172 0.25 -20.55 1.57
C SER A 172 -0.73 -19.48 2.04
N ILE A 173 -0.91 -19.42 3.36
CA ILE A 173 -1.72 -18.39 4.01
C ILE A 173 -0.84 -17.22 4.38
N ILE A 174 -1.31 -16.00 4.07
CA ILE A 174 -0.66 -14.73 4.40
C ILE A 174 -1.68 -13.80 5.05
N HIS A 175 -1.32 -13.24 6.18
CA HIS A 175 -2.12 -12.27 6.92
C HIS A 175 -1.67 -10.85 6.57
N PHE A 176 -2.56 -10.06 5.99
CA PHE A 176 -2.34 -8.65 5.66
C PHE A 176 -3.06 -7.78 6.69
N PHE A 177 -2.35 -6.83 7.28
CA PHE A 177 -2.93 -5.82 8.18
C PHE A 177 -2.75 -4.46 7.56
N VAL A 178 -3.85 -3.82 7.15
CA VAL A 178 -3.86 -2.48 6.60
C VAL A 178 -4.08 -1.49 7.73
N ASN A 179 -3.09 -0.63 7.94
CA ASN A 179 -3.01 0.30 9.05
C ASN A 179 -3.17 1.73 8.56
N HIS A 180 -4.03 2.51 9.23
CA HIS A 180 -4.04 3.96 9.14
C HIS A 180 -4.16 4.53 10.55
N TRP A 181 -3.02 4.72 11.20
CA TRP A 181 -2.97 5.13 12.60
C TRP A 181 -3.34 6.60 12.81
N PRO A 182 -3.65 7.01 14.06
CA PRO A 182 -3.98 8.41 14.38
C PRO A 182 -2.89 9.37 13.95
N SER A 183 -3.28 10.45 13.27
CA SER A 183 -2.37 11.43 12.71
C SER A 183 -1.60 12.22 13.78
N ARG A 184 -0.52 12.90 13.37
CA ARG A 184 0.27 13.81 14.21
C ARG A 184 -0.39 15.17 14.44
N ARG A 185 -1.70 15.29 14.16
CA ARG A 185 -2.45 16.54 14.32
C ARG A 185 -2.34 17.06 15.77
N GLY A 186 -2.02 18.32 15.90
CA GLY A 186 -1.78 18.95 17.22
C GLY A 186 -0.37 18.76 17.78
N GLY A 187 0.52 18.12 17.02
CA GLY A 187 1.93 17.89 17.34
C GLY A 187 2.25 16.41 17.59
N GLU A 188 3.45 16.01 17.17
CA GLU A 188 3.91 14.60 17.23
C GLU A 188 3.88 14.05 18.66
N ALA A 189 4.52 14.73 19.61
CA ALA A 189 4.59 14.28 21.01
C ALA A 189 3.22 14.24 21.69
N LYS A 190 2.33 15.21 21.38
CA LYS A 190 0.98 15.26 21.97
C LYS A 190 0.09 14.13 21.47
N SER A 191 0.23 13.74 20.22
CA SER A 191 -0.56 12.68 19.58
C SER A 191 0.06 11.27 19.71
N GLU A 192 1.33 11.15 20.11
CA GLU A 192 2.04 9.89 20.28
C GLU A 192 1.26 8.83 21.10
N PRO A 193 0.60 9.17 22.25
CA PRO A 193 -0.16 8.17 23.01
C PRO A 193 -1.22 7.44 22.21
N ASN A 194 -1.81 8.08 21.20
CA ASN A 194 -2.83 7.46 20.36
C ASN A 194 -2.20 6.40 19.42
N ARG A 195 -1.01 6.68 18.85
CA ARG A 195 -0.29 5.72 18.00
C ARG A 195 0.31 4.58 18.82
N ILE A 196 0.76 4.84 20.05
CA ILE A 196 1.14 3.79 21.00
C ILE A 196 -0.04 2.86 21.31
N ALA A 197 -1.26 3.41 21.47
CA ALA A 197 -2.45 2.60 21.68
C ALA A 197 -2.74 1.70 20.46
N ALA A 198 -2.63 2.25 19.23
CA ALA A 198 -2.79 1.46 18.01
C ALA A 198 -1.74 0.35 17.90
N ALA A 199 -0.46 0.66 18.20
CA ALA A 199 0.62 -0.31 18.20
C ALA A 199 0.38 -1.46 19.20
N LYS A 200 -0.04 -1.13 20.43
CA LYS A 200 -0.37 -2.13 21.45
C LYS A 200 -1.53 -3.03 21.03
N THR A 201 -2.61 -2.43 20.52
CA THR A 201 -3.78 -3.18 20.05
C THR A 201 -3.39 -4.14 18.93
N LEU A 202 -2.57 -3.68 17.97
CA LEU A 202 -2.07 -4.54 16.90
C LEU A 202 -1.19 -5.66 17.45
N MET A 203 -0.25 -5.34 18.34
CA MET A 203 0.67 -6.34 18.90
C MET A 203 -0.06 -7.42 19.69
N GLU A 204 -1.05 -7.06 20.52
CA GLU A 204 -1.90 -8.02 21.25
C GLU A 204 -2.64 -8.99 20.32
N TYR A 205 -2.97 -8.56 19.11
CA TYR A 205 -3.59 -9.41 18.09
C TYR A 205 -2.55 -10.32 17.42
N LEU A 206 -1.38 -9.77 17.08
CA LEU A 206 -0.28 -10.52 16.48
C LEU A 206 0.28 -11.60 17.41
N GLU A 207 0.35 -11.33 18.72
CA GLU A 207 0.78 -12.33 19.73
C GLU A 207 -0.11 -13.57 19.68
N LYS A 208 -1.44 -13.41 19.56
CA LYS A 208 -2.36 -14.54 19.40
C LYS A 208 -2.08 -15.34 18.13
N LEU A 209 -1.84 -14.69 17.00
CA LEU A 209 -1.48 -15.38 15.77
C LEU A 209 -0.15 -16.12 15.90
N PHE A 210 0.86 -15.53 16.55
CA PHE A 210 2.13 -16.20 16.80
C PHE A 210 2.04 -17.33 17.84
N ASP A 211 1.09 -17.27 18.77
CA ASP A 211 0.84 -18.37 19.71
C ASP A 211 0.19 -19.55 18.99
N GLU A 212 -0.67 -19.31 18.00
CA GLU A 212 -1.28 -20.34 17.16
C GLU A 212 -0.28 -20.94 16.17
N ASP A 213 0.48 -20.09 15.46
CA ASP A 213 1.56 -20.49 14.56
C ASP A 213 2.70 -19.47 14.59
N LYS A 214 3.83 -19.85 15.22
CA LYS A 214 5.04 -19.01 15.29
C LYS A 214 5.64 -18.66 13.94
N LYS A 215 5.22 -19.35 12.87
CA LYS A 215 5.65 -19.11 11.50
C LYS A 215 4.58 -18.41 10.66
N SER A 216 3.56 -17.85 11.29
CA SER A 216 2.56 -17.05 10.58
C SER A 216 3.22 -16.04 9.66
N ARG A 217 2.82 -16.04 8.39
CA ARG A 217 3.30 -15.10 7.38
C ARG A 217 2.45 -13.85 7.48
N ILE A 218 3.05 -12.77 7.99
CA ILE A 218 2.35 -11.52 8.31
C ILE A 218 2.98 -10.38 7.54
N ILE A 219 2.15 -9.55 6.91
CA ILE A 219 2.52 -8.31 6.25
C ILE A 219 1.67 -7.19 6.84
N LEU A 220 2.29 -6.27 7.57
CA LEU A 220 1.67 -5.04 8.04
C LEU A 220 2.03 -3.94 7.05
N LEU A 221 1.05 -3.20 6.58
CA LEU A 221 1.26 -2.14 5.60
C LEU A 221 0.33 -0.96 5.89
N GLY A 222 0.72 0.23 5.47
CA GLY A 222 -0.12 1.40 5.65
C GLY A 222 0.61 2.66 6.07
N ASP A 223 -0.19 3.68 6.40
CA ASP A 223 0.24 4.93 7.02
C ASP A 223 0.20 4.78 8.55
N PHE A 224 1.35 4.56 9.14
CA PHE A 224 1.51 4.44 10.59
C PHE A 224 1.54 5.78 11.29
N ASN A 225 1.59 6.89 10.56
CA ASN A 225 1.75 8.24 11.08
C ASN A 225 2.94 8.40 12.07
N ASP A 226 3.80 7.40 12.14
CA ASP A 226 5.08 7.36 12.86
C ASP A 226 6.16 6.80 11.95
N GLU A 227 7.41 7.18 12.20
CA GLU A 227 8.56 6.71 11.45
C GLU A 227 9.09 5.37 11.99
N PRO A 228 9.90 4.62 11.22
CA PRO A 228 10.44 3.31 11.63
C PRO A 228 11.17 3.30 12.97
N ASP A 229 11.74 4.41 13.42
CA ASP A 229 12.45 4.55 14.70
C ASP A 229 11.59 5.20 15.80
N ASN A 230 10.34 5.57 15.54
CA ASN A 230 9.45 6.05 16.59
C ASN A 230 9.09 4.92 17.57
N ARG A 231 8.78 5.32 18.80
CA ARG A 231 8.53 4.41 19.93
C ARG A 231 7.44 3.39 19.65
N SER A 232 6.36 3.78 18.99
CA SER A 232 5.25 2.90 18.63
C SER A 232 5.70 1.73 17.74
N ILE A 233 6.63 1.97 16.82
CA ILE A 233 7.14 1.02 15.86
C ILE A 233 8.24 0.16 16.47
N ILE A 234 9.31 0.79 17.01
CA ILE A 234 10.50 0.04 17.41
C ILE A 234 10.38 -0.59 18.81
N GLN A 235 9.66 0.07 19.77
CA GLN A 235 9.57 -0.43 21.13
C GLN A 235 8.28 -1.20 21.40
N ILE A 236 7.15 -0.75 20.87
CA ILE A 236 5.84 -1.38 21.14
C ILE A 236 5.57 -2.52 20.16
N LEU A 237 5.66 -2.24 18.85
CA LEU A 237 5.50 -3.28 17.83
C LEU A 237 6.74 -4.21 17.75
N GLY A 238 7.89 -3.73 18.18
CA GLY A 238 9.14 -4.49 18.11
C GLY A 238 9.65 -4.68 16.67
N ALA A 239 9.16 -3.88 15.72
CA ALA A 239 9.60 -3.95 14.33
C ALA A 239 10.98 -3.33 14.16
N LYS A 240 11.97 -4.14 13.77
CA LYS A 240 13.38 -3.78 13.76
C LYS A 240 13.91 -3.61 12.34
N ASP A 241 15.01 -2.88 12.21
CA ASP A 241 15.88 -2.98 11.04
C ASP A 241 16.48 -4.39 10.95
N PHE A 242 16.82 -4.83 9.75
CA PHE A 242 17.44 -6.12 9.51
C PHE A 242 18.44 -6.05 8.36
N ASP A 243 19.42 -6.94 8.42
CA ASP A 243 20.35 -7.15 7.33
C ASP A 243 19.87 -8.31 6.44
N CYS A 244 19.77 -8.05 5.14
CA CYS A 244 19.38 -9.06 4.16
C CYS A 244 20.33 -10.27 4.10
N ASP A 245 21.59 -10.05 4.42
CA ASP A 245 22.62 -11.10 4.42
C ASP A 245 22.67 -11.86 5.76
N SER A 246 21.91 -11.41 6.76
CA SER A 246 21.88 -12.06 8.07
C SER A 246 21.03 -13.33 8.03
N THR A 247 21.61 -14.44 8.46
CA THR A 247 20.92 -15.73 8.65
C THR A 247 20.29 -15.86 10.04
N LYS A 248 20.16 -14.78 10.81
CA LYS A 248 19.60 -14.84 12.17
C LYS A 248 18.09 -15.08 12.09
N ASN A 249 17.69 -16.27 12.52
CA ASN A 249 16.29 -16.68 12.67
C ASN A 249 15.69 -16.15 14.00
N GLU A 250 15.69 -14.83 14.20
CA GLU A 250 14.97 -14.23 15.33
C GLU A 250 13.49 -14.14 14.97
N ILE A 251 12.61 -14.73 15.81
CA ILE A 251 11.16 -14.54 15.66
C ILE A 251 10.85 -13.08 15.97
N GLY A 252 10.11 -12.43 15.08
CA GLY A 252 9.72 -11.03 15.27
C GLY A 252 9.30 -10.34 13.97
N LEU A 253 9.22 -9.02 14.06
CA LEU A 253 8.84 -8.16 12.95
C LEU A 253 10.07 -7.45 12.38
N LEU A 254 10.15 -7.40 11.05
CA LEU A 254 11.20 -6.77 10.27
C LEU A 254 10.62 -5.59 9.48
N ASN A 255 11.20 -4.41 9.64
CA ASN A 255 10.72 -3.20 8.97
C ASN A 255 11.48 -2.96 7.67
N LEU A 256 10.82 -3.16 6.53
CA LEU A 256 11.41 -2.99 5.19
C LEU A 256 11.74 -1.53 4.89
N SER A 257 11.04 -0.58 5.53
CA SER A 257 11.15 0.85 5.27
C SER A 257 12.33 1.50 6.00
N TYR A 258 12.93 0.82 6.98
CA TYR A 258 13.94 1.39 7.86
C TYR A 258 15.17 1.87 7.08
N LYS A 259 15.67 1.07 6.13
CA LYS A 259 16.83 1.44 5.31
C LYS A 259 16.59 2.65 4.43
N SER A 260 15.39 2.82 3.88
CA SER A 260 15.02 4.00 3.09
C SER A 260 15.01 5.25 3.96
N LYS A 261 14.44 5.16 5.16
CA LYS A 261 14.51 6.27 6.13
C LYS A 261 15.94 6.68 6.45
N THR A 262 16.83 5.74 6.73
CA THR A 262 18.24 6.05 7.08
C THR A 262 19.01 6.71 5.92
N LYS A 263 18.53 6.53 4.68
CA LYS A 263 19.06 7.24 3.49
C LYS A 263 18.42 8.63 3.29
N GLY A 264 17.53 9.06 4.19
CA GLY A 264 16.82 10.33 4.07
C GLY A 264 15.63 10.32 3.09
N GLU A 265 15.18 9.12 2.69
CA GLU A 265 13.96 8.98 1.87
C GLU A 265 12.72 9.06 2.76
N GLY A 266 11.59 9.47 2.16
CA GLY A 266 10.29 9.50 2.81
C GLY A 266 9.16 9.37 1.81
N SER A 267 8.00 8.96 2.29
CA SER A 267 6.75 8.90 1.53
C SER A 267 5.94 10.19 1.63
N TYR A 268 6.13 10.95 2.69
CA TYR A 268 5.40 12.17 3.01
C TYR A 268 6.36 13.34 3.25
N LEU A 269 6.04 14.52 2.69
CA LEU A 269 6.83 15.74 2.88
C LEU A 269 6.08 16.74 3.77
N PHE A 270 6.57 16.97 4.98
CA PHE A 270 6.03 17.98 5.90
C PHE A 270 6.99 19.15 6.02
N GLY A 271 6.59 20.30 5.49
CA GLY A 271 7.50 21.46 5.36
C GLY A 271 8.67 21.09 4.44
N SER A 272 9.88 21.04 4.97
CA SER A 272 11.09 20.58 4.25
C SER A 272 11.59 19.21 4.71
N ALA A 273 10.89 18.56 5.65
CA ALA A 273 11.31 17.30 6.23
C ALA A 273 10.59 16.11 5.54
N TRP A 274 11.37 15.16 5.05
CA TRP A 274 10.86 13.87 4.60
C TRP A 274 10.55 13.00 5.80
N ASN A 275 9.38 12.37 5.77
CA ASN A 275 8.92 11.41 6.77
C ASN A 275 8.59 10.08 6.09
N MET A 276 9.08 8.96 6.66
CA MET A 276 8.79 7.60 6.21
C MET A 276 7.65 7.03 7.06
N ILE A 277 6.44 7.55 6.88
CA ILE A 277 5.27 7.16 7.67
C ILE A 277 4.44 6.04 7.00
N ASP A 278 4.55 5.90 5.68
CA ASP A 278 4.02 4.75 4.95
C ASP A 278 5.05 3.64 4.96
N GLN A 279 4.70 2.49 5.54
CA GLN A 279 5.64 1.43 5.81
C GLN A 279 5.10 0.06 5.40
N ILE A 280 6.03 -0.88 5.14
CA ILE A 280 5.76 -2.31 5.04
C ILE A 280 6.64 -3.01 6.08
N ILE A 281 5.99 -3.75 6.98
CA ILE A 281 6.63 -4.51 8.04
C ILE A 281 6.22 -5.97 7.88
N ILE A 282 7.15 -6.90 7.99
CA ILE A 282 6.89 -8.33 7.77
C ILE A 282 7.26 -9.18 8.98
N SER A 283 6.63 -10.33 9.13
CA SER A 283 7.13 -11.34 10.06
C SER A 283 8.42 -11.96 9.53
N SER A 284 9.30 -12.36 10.43
CA SER A 284 10.58 -13.00 10.09
C SER A 284 10.42 -14.33 9.32
N SER A 285 9.25 -14.95 9.35
CA SER A 285 8.91 -16.12 8.53
C SER A 285 8.89 -15.83 7.03
N LEU A 286 8.75 -14.56 6.63
CA LEU A 286 8.91 -14.11 5.25
C LEU A 286 10.37 -13.75 4.90
N LYS A 287 11.34 -14.16 5.76
CA LYS A 287 12.79 -13.96 5.60
C LYS A 287 13.60 -15.12 6.20
N ASP A 288 13.06 -16.32 6.21
CA ASP A 288 13.69 -17.51 6.79
C ASP A 288 14.30 -18.46 5.74
N GLY A 289 14.29 -18.09 4.46
CA GLY A 289 14.81 -18.88 3.34
C GLY A 289 13.91 -20.04 2.94
N LYS A 290 12.61 -19.99 3.27
CA LYS A 290 11.63 -21.06 3.00
C LYS A 290 10.38 -20.49 2.37
N ASP A 291 9.71 -21.33 1.59
CA ASP A 291 8.41 -21.04 1.00
C ASP A 291 8.35 -19.62 0.38
N ILE A 292 7.59 -18.71 0.98
CA ILE A 292 7.48 -17.31 0.51
C ILE A 292 8.52 -16.44 1.21
N GLU A 293 9.34 -15.77 0.42
CA GLU A 293 10.48 -14.96 0.87
C GLU A 293 10.36 -13.52 0.36
N TYR A 294 10.64 -12.54 1.21
CA TYR A 294 10.85 -11.15 0.79
C TYR A 294 12.09 -11.04 -0.09
N ILE A 295 11.95 -10.48 -1.28
CA ILE A 295 13.09 -10.18 -2.15
C ILE A 295 13.85 -8.98 -1.58
N CYS A 296 15.01 -9.23 -1.05
CA CYS A 296 15.84 -8.24 -0.38
C CYS A 296 16.11 -7.00 -1.23
N ASN A 297 16.05 -5.83 -0.58
CA ASN A 297 16.21 -4.52 -1.20
C ASN A 297 15.16 -4.18 -2.30
N SER A 298 14.06 -4.92 -2.37
CA SER A 298 12.95 -4.60 -3.29
C SER A 298 11.98 -3.56 -2.74
N PHE A 299 12.03 -3.25 -1.44
CA PHE A 299 11.25 -2.14 -0.90
C PHE A 299 11.67 -0.83 -1.53
N SER A 300 10.69 -0.03 -1.94
CA SER A 300 10.93 1.29 -2.51
C SER A 300 9.75 2.24 -2.27
N VAL A 301 10.08 3.53 -2.19
CA VAL A 301 9.10 4.61 -2.32
C VAL A 301 8.92 4.90 -3.80
N ILE A 302 7.67 4.83 -4.29
CA ILE A 302 7.35 4.93 -5.71
C ILE A 302 7.11 6.39 -6.06
N LYS A 303 8.07 7.01 -6.77
CA LYS A 303 8.09 8.44 -7.09
C LYS A 303 8.12 8.68 -8.61
N PRO A 304 7.04 8.37 -9.34
CA PRO A 304 7.00 8.66 -10.76
C PRO A 304 7.04 10.19 -10.99
N GLU A 305 7.75 10.63 -12.02
CA GLU A 305 7.99 12.05 -12.26
C GLU A 305 6.70 12.88 -12.37
N PHE A 306 5.63 12.29 -12.92
CA PHE A 306 4.34 12.95 -13.06
C PHE A 306 3.63 13.19 -11.72
N MET A 307 4.03 12.47 -10.65
CA MET A 307 3.48 12.60 -9.30
C MET A 307 4.25 13.57 -8.42
N VAL A 308 5.37 14.12 -8.92
CA VAL A 308 6.26 15.02 -8.17
C VAL A 308 5.86 16.46 -8.38
N SER A 309 5.66 17.20 -7.29
CA SER A 309 5.42 18.64 -7.31
C SER A 309 6.66 19.38 -7.82
N LYS A 310 6.49 20.24 -8.83
CA LYS A 310 7.61 20.96 -9.45
C LYS A 310 7.89 22.30 -8.78
N GLU A 311 6.93 22.83 -8.00
CA GLU A 311 6.95 24.20 -7.47
C GLU A 311 6.36 24.29 -6.07
N GLY A 312 6.53 25.46 -5.42
CA GLY A 312 5.93 25.78 -4.15
C GLY A 312 6.59 25.13 -2.93
N SER A 313 5.90 25.16 -1.80
CA SER A 313 6.41 24.63 -0.53
C SER A 313 6.53 23.09 -0.50
N ARG A 314 5.89 22.41 -1.43
CA ARG A 314 5.97 20.94 -1.60
C ARG A 314 6.84 20.52 -2.79
N LYS A 315 7.71 21.42 -3.29
CA LYS A 315 8.63 21.07 -4.38
C LYS A 315 9.39 19.79 -4.02
N ASP A 316 9.51 18.90 -5.01
CA ASP A 316 10.12 17.56 -4.94
C ASP A 316 9.30 16.53 -4.13
N GLY A 317 8.24 16.97 -3.44
CA GLY A 317 7.29 16.11 -2.74
C GLY A 317 6.15 15.59 -3.64
N PRO A 318 5.27 14.76 -3.09
CA PRO A 318 4.09 14.29 -3.81
C PRO A 318 3.15 15.46 -4.15
N LEU A 319 2.54 15.40 -5.33
CA LEU A 319 1.60 16.39 -5.83
C LEU A 319 0.20 16.08 -5.30
N PRO A 320 -0.34 16.88 -4.34
CA PRO A 320 -1.61 16.59 -3.69
C PRO A 320 -2.81 16.93 -4.55
N THR A 321 -3.98 16.45 -4.16
CA THR A 321 -5.27 16.83 -4.76
C THR A 321 -5.60 18.29 -4.46
N TYR A 322 -5.31 18.72 -3.23
CA TYR A 322 -5.54 20.09 -2.75
C TYR A 322 -4.31 20.72 -2.09
N SER A 323 -4.26 22.04 -2.12
CA SER A 323 -3.34 22.85 -1.31
C SER A 323 -4.17 23.85 -0.49
N GLY A 324 -4.45 23.53 0.78
CA GLY A 324 -5.56 24.13 1.51
C GLY A 324 -6.87 23.81 0.76
N ASN A 325 -7.76 24.77 0.60
CA ASN A 325 -9.03 24.57 -0.14
C ASN A 325 -8.86 24.74 -1.67
N ARG A 326 -7.65 25.03 -2.17
CA ARG A 326 -7.42 25.18 -3.61
C ARG A 326 -7.20 23.83 -4.27
N TYR A 327 -8.07 23.46 -5.20
CA TYR A 327 -7.91 22.29 -6.05
C TYR A 327 -6.66 22.39 -6.93
N ILE A 328 -5.77 21.42 -6.82
CA ILE A 328 -4.53 21.30 -7.62
C ILE A 328 -4.71 20.24 -8.69
N GLY A 329 -5.52 19.21 -8.42
CA GLY A 329 -5.74 18.10 -9.33
C GLY A 329 -4.55 17.14 -9.41
N GLY A 330 -3.82 16.98 -8.32
CA GLY A 330 -2.72 16.03 -8.20
C GLY A 330 -3.19 14.60 -7.92
N TYR A 331 -2.32 13.84 -7.30
CA TYR A 331 -2.49 12.40 -7.10
C TYR A 331 -2.77 12.05 -5.63
N SER A 332 -1.89 12.44 -4.75
CA SER A 332 -1.97 12.30 -3.30
C SER A 332 -0.84 13.13 -2.67
N ASP A 333 -0.97 13.49 -1.40
CA ASP A 333 0.10 14.09 -0.60
C ASP A 333 1.07 13.06 0.00
N HIS A 334 0.88 11.77 -0.33
CA HIS A 334 1.79 10.67 -0.03
C HIS A 334 2.29 9.99 -1.31
N PHE A 335 3.55 9.58 -1.33
CA PHE A 335 4.05 8.62 -2.31
C PHE A 335 3.71 7.20 -1.85
N PRO A 336 3.30 6.29 -2.77
CA PRO A 336 3.14 4.89 -2.42
C PRO A 336 4.46 4.22 -2.07
N VAL A 337 4.36 3.13 -1.33
CA VAL A 337 5.48 2.23 -1.05
C VAL A 337 5.16 0.82 -1.57
N GLY A 338 6.20 0.05 -1.91
CA GLY A 338 6.00 -1.31 -2.39
C GLY A 338 7.19 -2.21 -2.19
N ALA A 339 6.95 -3.54 -2.22
CA ALA A 339 7.94 -4.58 -2.04
C ALA A 339 7.61 -5.83 -2.84
N LYS A 340 8.62 -6.59 -3.24
CA LYS A 340 8.49 -7.85 -4.00
C LYS A 340 8.72 -9.06 -3.09
N PHE A 341 7.96 -10.12 -3.34
CA PHE A 341 8.05 -11.41 -2.65
C PHE A 341 8.17 -12.52 -3.68
N ILE A 342 8.75 -13.65 -3.30
CA ILE A 342 8.96 -14.79 -4.18
C ILE A 342 8.64 -16.10 -3.44
N LEU A 343 7.95 -16.99 -4.12
CA LEU A 343 7.84 -18.39 -3.71
C LEU A 343 9.13 -19.11 -4.11
N LEU A 344 9.88 -19.58 -3.13
CA LEU A 344 11.06 -20.40 -3.34
C LEU A 344 10.63 -21.80 -3.81
N LYS A 345 11.34 -22.35 -4.79
CA LYS A 345 11.12 -23.73 -5.20
C LYS A 345 11.65 -24.66 -4.10
N GLU A 346 10.89 -25.69 -3.74
CA GLU A 346 11.44 -26.80 -2.95
C GLU A 346 12.70 -27.34 -3.65
N LYS A 347 13.78 -27.46 -2.86
CA LYS A 347 15.06 -28.02 -3.35
C LYS A 347 14.99 -29.53 -3.45
#